data_669c7f0387610227f3a01e6277b32c3e
#
_entry.id   669c7f0387610227f3a01e6277b32c3e
#
_cell.length_a   1.000
_cell.length_b   1.000
_cell.length_c   1.000
_cell.angle_alpha   90.00
_cell.angle_beta   90.00
_cell.angle_gamma   90.00
#
_symmetry.space_group_name_H-M   'P 1'
#
loop_
_entity.id
_entity.type
_entity.pdbx_description
1 polymer ?
#
loop_
_entity_poly.entity_id
_entity_poly.type
_entity_poly.pdbx_seq_one_letter_code
_entity_poly.pdbx_strand_id
1 'polypeptide(L)'
;IAALGVALASCGGKSGGKPNFADNEYAVRTVETQGTELQTTYPATIKGIQDVQIRPKVSGFITKVCVHEGQTVGVGQLLFVIDNETYQAQVRQAKAAVNTAKAQLATSKLTYENSKQLYNNKVIGQFELSTSQNNYSTAKASLAQAQAALASAEEALSFCYVKSPAAGVIGSLPYKVGALVSASSQEPLTTVSDISTMEVYFSLTEKDMISLTKNARGMKGALSAFPEIKLLLADGTIYNHPGKVVKASGVIDAATGSVSLIAHFANPEHTLRSGGSGQ
;
A
#
# COMPACT_ATOMS: atom_id res chain seq x y z
N ILE A 1 -17.22 -21.83 102.33
CA ILE A 1 -16.66 -22.95 103.13
C ILE A 1 -15.65 -23.69 102.28
N ALA A 2 -14.42 -23.84 102.87
CA ALA A 2 -13.29 -24.73 102.65
C ALA A 2 -12.52 -24.54 101.31
N ALA A 3 -11.38 -24.02 101.26
CA ALA A 3 -10.08 -24.26 101.94
C ALA A 3 -9.23 -25.34 101.23
N LEU A 4 -7.97 -24.95 101.00
CA LEU A 4 -6.75 -25.78 100.98
C LEU A 4 -6.45 -26.55 99.67
N GLY A 5 -5.24 -26.59 99.11
CA GLY A 5 -3.92 -26.39 99.74
C GLY A 5 -2.85 -26.44 98.73
N VAL A 6 -1.78 -25.88 99.09
CA VAL A 6 -0.45 -25.75 98.48
C VAL A 6 0.21 -27.10 98.33
N ALA A 7 0.95 -27.31 97.17
CA ALA A 7 2.11 -28.14 97.20
C ALA A 7 3.13 -27.68 96.12
N LEU A 8 4.19 -27.02 96.57
CA LEU A 8 5.44 -26.81 95.86
C LEU A 8 6.21 -28.13 95.86
N ALA A 9 6.56 -28.57 94.64
CA ALA A 9 7.59 -29.59 94.49
C ALA A 9 8.63 -29.06 93.44
N SER A 10 9.67 -28.52 93.99
CA SER A 10 10.93 -28.30 93.29
C SER A 10 11.67 -29.62 93.05
N CYS A 11 11.99 -29.96 91.83
CA CYS A 11 13.01 -30.93 91.54
C CYS A 11 13.92 -30.40 90.48
N GLY A 12 15.14 -30.07 90.88
CA GLY A 12 16.22 -29.76 90.03
C GLY A 12 16.68 -30.99 89.21
N GLY A 13 16.93 -30.77 87.94
CA GLY A 13 17.55 -31.72 87.05
C GLY A 13 18.53 -30.95 86.17
N LYS A 14 19.81 -30.91 86.53
CA LYS A 14 20.89 -30.56 85.68
C LYS A 14 20.93 -31.57 84.53
N SER A 15 20.72 -31.16 83.33
CA SER A 15 21.33 -31.78 82.15
C SER A 15 21.76 -30.70 81.18
N GLY A 16 23.03 -30.48 81.14
CA GLY A 16 23.66 -29.65 80.15
C GLY A 16 23.55 -30.29 78.77
N GLY A 17 22.47 -30.00 78.08
CA GLY A 17 22.34 -30.25 76.68
C GLY A 17 23.11 -29.15 75.96
N LYS A 18 24.24 -29.48 75.35
CA LYS A 18 24.86 -28.62 74.32
C LYS A 18 23.80 -28.28 73.29
N PRO A 19 23.68 -27.04 72.83
CA PRO A 19 22.82 -26.74 71.70
C PRO A 19 23.29 -27.61 70.56
N ASN A 20 22.43 -28.53 70.13
CA ASN A 20 22.60 -29.31 68.92
C ASN A 20 22.33 -28.30 67.79
N PHE A 21 23.40 -27.71 67.27
CA PHE A 21 23.32 -27.06 65.99
C PHE A 21 23.04 -28.21 64.99
N ALA A 22 21.75 -28.43 64.69
CA ALA A 22 21.39 -29.29 63.61
C ALA A 22 22.22 -28.87 62.41
N ASP A 23 23.05 -29.79 61.91
CA ASP A 23 23.67 -29.63 60.62
C ASP A 23 22.53 -29.40 59.62
N ASN A 24 22.27 -28.11 59.33
CA ASN A 24 21.36 -27.77 58.27
C ASN A 24 22.06 -28.11 56.97
N GLU A 25 21.91 -29.34 56.51
CA GLU A 25 22.23 -29.73 55.15
C GLU A 25 21.36 -28.96 54.21
N TYR A 26 21.89 -27.88 53.61
CA TYR A 26 21.25 -27.17 52.53
C TYR A 26 21.59 -27.89 51.21
N ALA A 27 20.57 -28.29 50.48
CA ALA A 27 20.78 -28.79 49.13
C ALA A 27 21.37 -27.68 48.25
N VAL A 28 22.64 -27.78 47.96
CA VAL A 28 23.30 -26.87 47.00
C VAL A 28 23.16 -27.41 45.59
N ARG A 29 22.66 -26.59 44.69
CA ARG A 29 22.60 -26.88 43.28
C ARG A 29 23.71 -26.12 42.61
N THR A 30 24.55 -26.81 41.87
CA THR A 30 25.53 -26.17 40.99
C THR A 30 24.78 -25.41 39.92
N VAL A 31 24.99 -24.09 39.88
CA VAL A 31 24.43 -23.25 38.81
C VAL A 31 25.39 -23.33 37.63
N GLU A 32 24.93 -24.02 36.61
CA GLU A 32 25.61 -24.03 35.33
C GLU A 32 25.19 -22.80 34.52
N THR A 33 26.14 -22.15 33.84
CA THR A 33 25.83 -21.07 32.89
C THR A 33 25.19 -21.70 31.66
N GLN A 34 23.86 -21.58 31.54
CA GLN A 34 23.17 -21.87 30.30
C GLN A 34 23.10 -20.60 29.45
N GLY A 35 23.56 -20.72 28.20
CA GLY A 35 23.33 -19.68 27.20
C GLY A 35 21.83 -19.51 26.98
N THR A 36 21.30 -18.36 27.29
CA THR A 36 19.90 -18.02 26.97
C THR A 36 19.90 -16.96 25.90
N GLU A 37 19.06 -17.14 24.87
CA GLU A 37 18.80 -16.09 23.91
C GLU A 37 17.84 -15.07 24.51
N LEU A 38 18.28 -13.83 24.64
CA LEU A 38 17.41 -12.75 25.04
C LEU A 38 16.56 -12.34 23.84
N GLN A 39 15.27 -12.66 23.88
CA GLN A 39 14.33 -12.24 22.86
C GLN A 39 13.59 -10.98 23.35
N THR A 40 13.59 -9.96 22.51
CA THR A 40 12.82 -8.74 22.73
C THR A 40 11.70 -8.68 21.69
N THR A 41 10.46 -8.46 22.14
CA THR A 41 9.30 -8.34 21.26
C THR A 41 8.92 -6.88 21.11
N TYR A 42 8.54 -6.51 19.88
CA TYR A 42 8.08 -5.18 19.52
C TYR A 42 6.72 -5.27 18.84
N PRO A 43 5.74 -4.44 19.21
CA PRO A 43 4.47 -4.40 18.50
C PRO A 43 4.69 -4.01 17.06
N ALA A 44 4.03 -4.71 16.15
CA ALA A 44 4.20 -4.55 14.72
C ALA A 44 2.87 -4.48 13.97
N THR A 45 2.85 -3.73 12.88
CA THR A 45 1.74 -3.66 11.93
C THR A 45 2.18 -4.28 10.62
N ILE A 46 1.33 -5.13 10.06
CA ILE A 46 1.59 -5.87 8.82
C ILE A 46 0.86 -5.16 7.68
N LYS A 47 1.56 -4.84 6.60
CA LYS A 47 0.98 -4.26 5.38
C LYS A 47 1.47 -5.02 4.16
N GLY A 48 0.69 -5.01 3.07
CA GLY A 48 1.17 -5.44 1.77
C GLY A 48 2.31 -4.54 1.29
N ILE A 49 3.19 -5.07 0.44
CA ILE A 49 4.29 -4.28 -0.11
C ILE A 49 3.78 -3.07 -0.92
N GLN A 50 2.57 -3.19 -1.46
CA GLN A 50 1.89 -2.13 -2.17
C GLN A 50 0.38 -2.20 -1.95
N ASP A 51 -0.18 -1.19 -1.30
CA ASP A 51 -1.63 -1.01 -1.13
C ASP A 51 -2.08 0.15 -2.03
N VAL A 52 -2.81 -0.16 -3.09
CA VAL A 52 -3.30 0.83 -4.07
C VAL A 52 -4.79 1.07 -3.86
N GLN A 53 -5.15 2.29 -3.46
CA GLN A 53 -6.54 2.71 -3.37
C GLN A 53 -7.09 2.99 -4.77
N ILE A 54 -8.14 2.29 -5.16
CA ILE A 54 -8.82 2.46 -6.44
C ILE A 54 -9.92 3.50 -6.27
N ARG A 55 -9.75 4.65 -6.92
CA ARG A 55 -10.70 5.76 -6.92
C ARG A 55 -11.18 6.03 -8.34
N PRO A 56 -12.47 6.38 -8.55
CA PRO A 56 -12.97 6.73 -9.86
C PRO A 56 -12.40 8.08 -10.30
N LYS A 57 -12.12 8.25 -11.57
CA LYS A 57 -11.72 9.54 -12.17
C LYS A 57 -12.92 10.33 -12.72
N VAL A 58 -14.07 9.68 -12.84
CA VAL A 58 -15.32 10.26 -13.36
C VAL A 58 -16.45 10.05 -12.36
N SER A 59 -17.46 10.89 -12.43
CA SER A 59 -18.67 10.77 -11.60
C SER A 59 -19.75 10.03 -12.36
N GLY A 60 -20.47 9.15 -11.67
CA GLY A 60 -21.58 8.39 -12.24
C GLY A 60 -22.03 7.26 -11.33
N PHE A 61 -23.07 6.54 -11.74
CA PHE A 61 -23.55 5.38 -11.01
C PHE A 61 -22.76 4.12 -11.39
N ILE A 62 -22.49 3.24 -10.44
CA ILE A 62 -21.89 1.94 -10.72
C ILE A 62 -22.95 1.06 -11.41
N THR A 63 -22.70 0.66 -12.65
CA THR A 63 -23.57 -0.23 -13.40
C THR A 63 -23.18 -1.69 -13.20
N LYS A 64 -21.89 -1.98 -12.97
CA LYS A 64 -21.41 -3.35 -12.77
C LYS A 64 -20.21 -3.38 -11.85
N VAL A 65 -20.19 -4.36 -10.93
CA VAL A 65 -19.02 -4.78 -10.14
C VAL A 65 -18.55 -6.11 -10.71
N CYS A 66 -17.31 -6.18 -11.15
CA CYS A 66 -16.74 -7.33 -11.88
C CYS A 66 -15.86 -8.23 -11.01
N VAL A 67 -15.71 -7.91 -9.72
CA VAL A 67 -14.83 -8.60 -8.78
C VAL A 67 -15.52 -8.84 -7.45
N HIS A 68 -14.95 -9.72 -6.63
CA HIS A 68 -15.41 -10.01 -5.28
C HIS A 68 -14.31 -9.68 -4.25
N GLU A 69 -14.70 -9.44 -3.01
CA GLU A 69 -13.77 -9.25 -1.89
C GLU A 69 -12.88 -10.49 -1.72
N GLY A 70 -11.56 -10.26 -1.52
CA GLY A 70 -10.58 -11.33 -1.39
C GLY A 70 -10.15 -11.98 -2.72
N GLN A 71 -10.70 -11.55 -3.86
CA GLN A 71 -10.32 -12.08 -5.17
C GLN A 71 -8.93 -11.57 -5.57
N THR A 72 -8.09 -12.45 -6.14
CA THR A 72 -6.84 -12.05 -6.79
C THR A 72 -7.11 -11.48 -8.16
N VAL A 73 -6.50 -10.35 -8.47
CA VAL A 73 -6.63 -9.63 -9.75
C VAL A 73 -5.28 -9.32 -10.36
N GLY A 74 -5.23 -9.29 -11.68
CA GLY A 74 -4.06 -8.89 -12.46
C GLY A 74 -4.07 -7.42 -12.84
N VAL A 75 -2.91 -6.93 -13.32
CA VAL A 75 -2.78 -5.58 -13.89
C VAL A 75 -3.72 -5.43 -15.10
N GLY A 76 -4.48 -4.34 -15.17
CA GLY A 76 -5.41 -4.05 -16.26
C GLY A 76 -6.75 -4.79 -16.17
N GLN A 77 -6.96 -5.65 -15.18
CA GLN A 77 -8.23 -6.35 -14.98
C GLN A 77 -9.34 -5.35 -14.64
N LEU A 78 -10.51 -5.53 -15.28
CA LEU A 78 -11.69 -4.70 -15.06
C LEU A 78 -12.28 -4.99 -13.68
N LEU A 79 -12.47 -3.93 -12.89
CA LEU A 79 -13.00 -4.01 -11.52
C LEU A 79 -14.44 -3.50 -11.46
N PHE A 80 -14.69 -2.30 -12.00
CA PHE A 80 -16.00 -1.66 -11.98
C PHE A 80 -16.32 -1.06 -13.34
N VAL A 81 -17.59 -0.96 -13.64
CA VAL A 81 -18.12 -0.19 -14.76
C VAL A 81 -19.04 0.90 -14.20
N ILE A 82 -18.71 2.15 -14.54
CA ILE A 82 -19.51 3.33 -14.22
C ILE A 82 -20.38 3.62 -15.44
N ASP A 83 -21.56 4.18 -15.24
CA ASP A 83 -22.48 4.59 -16.31
C ASP A 83 -21.73 5.43 -17.36
N ASN A 84 -21.77 4.97 -18.59
CA ASN A 84 -20.97 5.53 -19.67
C ASN A 84 -21.81 6.07 -20.84
N GLU A 85 -23.15 6.10 -20.74
CA GLU A 85 -24.01 6.50 -21.84
C GLU A 85 -23.74 7.93 -22.33
N THR A 86 -23.58 8.86 -21.39
CA THR A 86 -23.23 10.27 -21.67
C THR A 86 -21.85 10.39 -22.34
N TYR A 87 -20.87 9.65 -21.85
CA TYR A 87 -19.51 9.65 -22.40
C TYR A 87 -19.46 9.03 -23.80
N GLN A 88 -20.22 7.97 -24.05
CA GLN A 88 -20.37 7.39 -25.39
C GLN A 88 -21.00 8.39 -26.36
N ALA A 89 -22.02 9.16 -25.92
CA ALA A 89 -22.61 10.20 -26.74
C ALA A 89 -21.59 11.29 -27.10
N GLN A 90 -20.76 11.72 -26.16
CA GLN A 90 -19.67 12.69 -26.38
C GLN A 90 -18.65 12.16 -27.41
N VAL A 91 -18.24 10.90 -27.30
CA VAL A 91 -17.34 10.27 -28.28
C VAL A 91 -17.99 10.26 -29.68
N ARG A 92 -19.28 9.89 -29.79
CA ARG A 92 -19.98 9.93 -31.08
C ARG A 92 -20.01 11.33 -31.68
N GLN A 93 -20.28 12.35 -30.88
CA GLN A 93 -20.30 13.76 -31.29
C GLN A 93 -18.90 14.22 -31.77
N ALA A 94 -17.84 13.94 -30.98
CA ALA A 94 -16.47 14.29 -31.33
C ALA A 94 -16.02 13.58 -32.63
N LYS A 95 -16.41 12.32 -32.81
CA LYS A 95 -16.12 11.55 -34.04
C LYS A 95 -16.80 12.16 -35.26
N ALA A 96 -18.04 12.64 -35.12
CA ALA A 96 -18.72 13.36 -36.18
C ALA A 96 -18.01 14.66 -36.56
N ALA A 97 -17.52 15.44 -35.56
CA ALA A 97 -16.74 16.64 -35.79
C ALA A 97 -15.42 16.36 -36.53
N VAL A 98 -14.73 15.27 -36.20
CA VAL A 98 -13.54 14.81 -36.94
C VAL A 98 -13.88 14.51 -38.41
N ASN A 99 -15.00 13.85 -38.68
CA ASN A 99 -15.41 13.54 -40.05
C ASN A 99 -15.73 14.81 -40.86
N THR A 100 -16.40 15.79 -40.24
CA THR A 100 -16.66 17.11 -40.85
C THR A 100 -15.33 17.84 -41.17
N ALA A 101 -14.41 17.89 -40.21
CA ALA A 101 -13.10 18.52 -40.41
C ALA A 101 -12.26 17.81 -41.48
N LYS A 102 -12.33 16.48 -41.57
CA LYS A 102 -11.70 15.70 -42.67
C LYS A 102 -12.26 16.08 -44.04
N ALA A 103 -13.57 16.20 -44.16
CA ALA A 103 -14.19 16.60 -45.42
C ALA A 103 -13.77 18.03 -45.82
N GLN A 104 -13.76 18.97 -44.88
CA GLN A 104 -13.32 20.34 -45.09
C GLN A 104 -11.82 20.40 -45.51
N LEU A 105 -10.96 19.59 -44.88
CA LEU A 105 -9.57 19.47 -45.26
C LEU A 105 -9.41 18.94 -46.67
N ALA A 106 -10.17 17.91 -47.07
CA ALA A 106 -10.13 17.36 -48.41
C ALA A 106 -10.49 18.41 -49.48
N THR A 107 -11.58 19.18 -49.22
CA THR A 107 -11.96 20.28 -50.11
C THR A 107 -10.88 21.35 -50.22
N SER A 108 -10.36 21.82 -49.09
CA SER A 108 -9.33 22.87 -49.04
C SER A 108 -8.03 22.39 -49.69
N LYS A 109 -7.69 21.11 -49.53
CA LYS A 109 -6.54 20.50 -50.18
C LYS A 109 -6.67 20.51 -51.73
N LEU A 110 -7.83 20.07 -52.22
CA LEU A 110 -8.11 20.06 -53.65
C LEU A 110 -8.05 21.48 -54.25
N THR A 111 -8.63 22.47 -53.57
CA THR A 111 -8.56 23.88 -53.97
C THR A 111 -7.11 24.37 -54.04
N TYR A 112 -6.31 24.07 -53.03
CA TYR A 112 -4.90 24.45 -52.99
C TYR A 112 -4.11 23.78 -54.12
N GLU A 113 -4.32 22.48 -54.38
CA GLU A 113 -3.64 21.75 -55.44
C GLU A 113 -4.00 22.32 -56.83
N ASN A 114 -5.27 22.66 -57.06
CA ASN A 114 -5.74 23.32 -58.28
C ASN A 114 -5.12 24.71 -58.43
N SER A 115 -5.15 25.54 -57.39
CA SER A 115 -4.53 26.87 -57.40
C SER A 115 -3.04 26.79 -57.71
N LYS A 116 -2.33 25.79 -57.16
CA LYS A 116 -0.91 25.56 -57.44
C LYS A 116 -0.65 25.24 -58.90
N GLN A 117 -1.52 24.43 -59.53
CA GLN A 117 -1.40 24.14 -60.99
C GLN A 117 -1.65 25.39 -61.84
N LEU A 118 -2.69 26.18 -61.52
CA LEU A 118 -3.02 27.43 -62.19
C LEU A 118 -1.90 28.47 -62.06
N TYR A 119 -1.28 28.57 -60.89
CA TYR A 119 -0.15 29.45 -60.64
C TYR A 119 1.06 29.03 -61.48
N ASN A 120 1.39 27.76 -61.54
CA ASN A 120 2.50 27.23 -62.35
C ASN A 120 2.29 27.53 -63.86
N ASN A 121 1.01 27.52 -64.33
CA ASN A 121 0.63 27.87 -65.67
C ASN A 121 0.45 29.40 -65.86
N LYS A 122 0.83 30.24 -64.85
CA LYS A 122 0.73 31.71 -64.87
C LYS A 122 -0.69 32.25 -65.08
N VAL A 123 -1.71 31.50 -64.69
CA VAL A 123 -3.12 31.91 -64.80
C VAL A 123 -3.57 32.76 -63.63
N ILE A 124 -3.03 32.49 -62.39
CA ILE A 124 -3.34 33.22 -61.17
C ILE A 124 -2.11 33.86 -60.55
N GLY A 125 -2.32 34.87 -59.68
CA GLY A 125 -1.25 35.56 -58.96
C GLY A 125 -0.82 34.85 -57.67
N GLN A 126 0.34 35.27 -57.15
CA GLN A 126 0.92 34.76 -55.87
C GLN A 126 -0.03 34.91 -54.69
N PHE A 127 -0.81 35.98 -54.64
CA PHE A 127 -1.76 36.26 -53.54
C PHE A 127 -2.82 35.18 -53.47
N GLU A 128 -3.40 34.75 -54.58
CA GLU A 128 -4.44 33.73 -54.63
C GLU A 128 -3.92 32.34 -54.23
N LEU A 129 -2.70 32.00 -54.69
CA LEU A 129 -2.02 30.79 -54.25
C LEU A 129 -1.79 30.80 -52.72
N SER A 130 -1.28 31.91 -52.19
CA SER A 130 -1.02 32.03 -50.74
C SER A 130 -2.32 31.96 -49.91
N THR A 131 -3.40 32.54 -50.43
CA THR A 131 -4.73 32.45 -49.78
C THR A 131 -5.25 31.01 -49.73
N SER A 132 -5.15 30.27 -50.83
CA SER A 132 -5.56 28.86 -50.86
C SER A 132 -4.69 27.97 -49.98
N GLN A 133 -3.39 28.25 -49.87
CA GLN A 133 -2.45 27.58 -48.99
C GLN A 133 -2.79 27.83 -47.52
N ASN A 134 -3.12 29.09 -47.16
CA ASN A 134 -3.54 29.44 -45.79
C ASN A 134 -4.84 28.77 -45.44
N ASN A 135 -5.83 28.71 -46.33
CA ASN A 135 -7.08 27.99 -46.13
C ASN A 135 -6.86 26.50 -45.90
N TYR A 136 -5.98 25.87 -46.68
CA TYR A 136 -5.59 24.48 -46.48
C TYR A 136 -4.93 24.28 -45.09
N SER A 137 -3.99 25.17 -44.72
CA SER A 137 -3.36 25.12 -43.40
C SER A 137 -4.32 25.29 -42.25
N THR A 138 -5.30 26.19 -42.39
CA THR A 138 -6.39 26.39 -41.39
C THR A 138 -7.27 25.14 -41.25
N ALA A 139 -7.66 24.54 -42.37
CA ALA A 139 -8.45 23.31 -42.35
C ALA A 139 -7.65 22.15 -41.73
N LYS A 140 -6.35 22.07 -41.96
CA LYS A 140 -5.46 21.08 -41.31
C LYS A 140 -5.39 21.29 -39.80
N ALA A 141 -5.29 22.52 -39.33
CA ALA A 141 -5.30 22.85 -37.91
C ALA A 141 -6.67 22.52 -37.27
N SER A 142 -7.77 22.80 -37.95
CA SER A 142 -9.13 22.44 -37.49
C SER A 142 -9.32 20.93 -37.35
N LEU A 143 -8.78 20.14 -38.27
CA LEU A 143 -8.78 18.67 -38.14
C LEU A 143 -7.98 18.21 -36.89
N ALA A 144 -6.79 18.77 -36.68
CA ALA A 144 -5.97 18.44 -35.54
C ALA A 144 -6.70 18.78 -34.21
N GLN A 145 -7.38 19.92 -34.16
CA GLN A 145 -8.22 20.30 -33.02
C GLN A 145 -9.37 19.30 -32.76
N ALA A 146 -10.09 18.92 -33.83
CA ALA A 146 -11.19 17.95 -33.71
C ALA A 146 -10.67 16.56 -33.27
N GLN A 147 -9.49 16.15 -33.73
CA GLN A 147 -8.85 14.89 -33.31
C GLN A 147 -8.44 14.94 -31.83
N ALA A 148 -7.92 16.05 -31.35
CA ALA A 148 -7.60 16.23 -29.94
C ALA A 148 -8.85 16.18 -29.06
N ALA A 149 -9.96 16.79 -29.51
CA ALA A 149 -11.24 16.70 -28.80
C ALA A 149 -11.80 15.27 -28.77
N LEU A 150 -11.65 14.50 -29.85
CA LEU A 150 -12.02 13.08 -29.87
C LEU A 150 -11.19 12.27 -28.88
N ALA A 151 -9.86 12.44 -28.89
CA ALA A 151 -8.96 11.75 -27.96
C ALA A 151 -9.34 12.03 -26.49
N SER A 152 -9.65 13.29 -26.15
CA SER A 152 -10.12 13.66 -24.80
C SER A 152 -11.45 12.98 -24.44
N ALA A 153 -12.40 12.90 -25.36
CA ALA A 153 -13.69 12.21 -25.13
C ALA A 153 -13.50 10.70 -24.96
N GLU A 154 -12.62 10.07 -25.74
CA GLU A 154 -12.29 8.64 -25.63
C GLU A 154 -11.57 8.34 -24.30
N GLU A 155 -10.69 9.23 -23.86
CA GLU A 155 -10.04 9.11 -22.55
C GLU A 155 -11.06 9.19 -21.41
N ALA A 156 -11.98 10.17 -21.44
CA ALA A 156 -13.06 10.28 -20.46
C ALA A 156 -13.94 9.02 -20.43
N LEU A 157 -14.28 8.46 -21.58
CA LEU A 157 -15.02 7.20 -21.68
C LEU A 157 -14.22 6.04 -21.08
N SER A 158 -12.90 6.01 -21.29
CA SER A 158 -12.04 4.96 -20.75
C SER A 158 -12.04 4.92 -19.22
N PHE A 159 -12.21 6.07 -18.57
CA PHE A 159 -12.29 6.19 -17.10
C PHE A 159 -13.58 5.61 -16.51
N CYS A 160 -14.62 5.39 -17.32
CA CYS A 160 -15.82 4.66 -16.89
C CYS A 160 -15.53 3.17 -16.65
N TYR A 161 -14.47 2.63 -17.24
CA TYR A 161 -14.02 1.25 -17.05
C TYR A 161 -12.86 1.24 -16.06
N VAL A 162 -13.17 1.13 -14.78
CA VAL A 162 -12.17 1.16 -13.72
C VAL A 162 -11.40 -0.16 -13.71
N LYS A 163 -10.08 -0.08 -13.96
CA LYS A 163 -9.18 -1.22 -14.03
C LYS A 163 -8.16 -1.19 -12.92
N SER A 164 -7.63 -2.36 -12.55
CA SER A 164 -6.55 -2.45 -11.57
C SER A 164 -5.22 -1.97 -12.15
N PRO A 165 -4.51 -1.04 -11.50
CA PRO A 165 -3.17 -0.62 -11.92
C PRO A 165 -2.08 -1.59 -11.48
N ALA A 166 -2.36 -2.49 -10.53
CA ALA A 166 -1.42 -3.45 -9.96
C ALA A 166 -2.06 -4.84 -9.86
N ALA A 167 -1.23 -5.87 -9.78
CA ALA A 167 -1.67 -7.19 -9.38
C ALA A 167 -1.78 -7.25 -7.85
N GLY A 168 -2.73 -8.03 -7.33
CA GLY A 168 -2.92 -8.15 -5.90
C GLY A 168 -4.27 -8.73 -5.51
N VAL A 169 -4.64 -8.59 -4.26
CA VAL A 169 -5.92 -9.05 -3.71
C VAL A 169 -6.84 -7.88 -3.45
N ILE A 170 -8.10 -8.02 -3.83
CA ILE A 170 -9.16 -7.03 -3.61
C ILE A 170 -9.51 -6.96 -2.12
N GLY A 171 -9.51 -5.77 -1.58
CA GLY A 171 -9.98 -5.47 -0.23
C GLY A 171 -11.50 -5.43 -0.12
N SER A 172 -12.02 -4.57 0.74
CA SER A 172 -13.46 -4.35 0.88
C SER A 172 -14.07 -3.64 -0.33
N LEU A 173 -15.36 -3.88 -0.58
CA LEU A 173 -16.16 -3.28 -1.64
C LEU A 173 -17.33 -2.48 -1.01
N PRO A 174 -17.08 -1.25 -0.51
CA PRO A 174 -18.10 -0.46 0.18
C PRO A 174 -19.25 -0.03 -0.76
N TYR A 175 -18.96 0.11 -2.05
CA TYR A 175 -19.95 0.54 -3.03
C TYR A 175 -20.55 -0.65 -3.79
N LYS A 176 -21.87 -0.65 -3.93
CA LYS A 176 -22.64 -1.67 -4.68
C LYS A 176 -23.14 -1.11 -6.01
N VAL A 177 -23.63 -1.98 -6.87
CA VAL A 177 -24.32 -1.57 -8.12
C VAL A 177 -25.44 -0.59 -7.77
N GLY A 178 -25.54 0.51 -8.52
CA GLY A 178 -26.46 1.62 -8.28
C GLY A 178 -25.95 2.72 -7.37
N ALA A 179 -24.78 2.57 -6.73
CA ALA A 179 -24.18 3.63 -5.92
C ALA A 179 -23.63 4.75 -6.82
N LEU A 180 -23.83 5.99 -6.41
CA LEU A 180 -23.21 7.16 -7.03
C LEU A 180 -21.77 7.31 -6.50
N VAL A 181 -20.81 7.42 -7.41
CA VAL A 181 -19.40 7.58 -7.10
C VAL A 181 -18.80 8.78 -7.84
N SER A 182 -17.75 9.35 -7.26
CA SER A 182 -17.03 10.48 -7.86
C SER A 182 -15.58 10.49 -7.40
N ALA A 183 -14.73 11.29 -8.06
CA ALA A 183 -13.34 11.48 -7.65
C ALA A 183 -13.19 12.05 -6.23
N SER A 184 -14.21 12.76 -5.72
CA SER A 184 -14.29 13.35 -4.37
C SER A 184 -14.93 12.42 -3.33
N SER A 185 -15.30 11.19 -3.68
CA SER A 185 -15.86 10.23 -2.71
C SER A 185 -14.88 10.00 -1.58
N GLN A 186 -15.37 10.01 -0.34
CA GLN A 186 -14.54 9.90 0.86
C GLN A 186 -13.79 8.57 0.91
N GLU A 187 -14.48 7.49 0.60
CA GLU A 187 -13.90 6.14 0.56
C GLU A 187 -13.48 5.76 -0.87
N PRO A 188 -12.42 4.96 -1.03
CA PRO A 188 -12.07 4.37 -2.32
C PRO A 188 -13.09 3.31 -2.74
N LEU A 189 -13.18 3.01 -4.04
CA LEU A 189 -14.02 1.91 -4.55
C LEU A 189 -13.58 0.56 -3.98
N THR A 190 -12.30 0.38 -3.84
CA THR A 190 -11.64 -0.76 -3.20
C THR A 190 -10.16 -0.43 -3.02
N THR A 191 -9.44 -1.32 -2.32
CA THR A 191 -7.98 -1.32 -2.27
C THR A 191 -7.47 -2.60 -2.91
N VAL A 192 -6.47 -2.51 -3.76
CA VAL A 192 -5.74 -3.66 -4.30
C VAL A 192 -4.42 -3.76 -3.55
N SER A 193 -4.22 -4.85 -2.83
CA SER A 193 -3.04 -5.08 -2.00
C SER A 193 -2.17 -6.17 -2.62
N ASP A 194 -0.92 -5.85 -2.94
CA ASP A 194 0.08 -6.87 -3.25
C ASP A 194 0.56 -7.48 -1.93
N ILE A 195 0.13 -8.70 -1.68
CA ILE A 195 0.44 -9.48 -0.49
C ILE A 195 1.47 -10.59 -0.73
N SER A 196 2.14 -10.60 -1.87
CA SER A 196 3.21 -11.57 -2.16
C SER A 196 4.38 -11.46 -1.18
N THR A 197 4.69 -10.24 -0.81
CA THR A 197 5.64 -9.88 0.24
C THR A 197 4.97 -8.92 1.19
N MET A 198 5.15 -9.15 2.49
CA MET A 198 4.56 -8.29 3.51
C MET A 198 5.63 -7.37 4.09
N GLU A 199 5.29 -6.11 4.24
CA GLU A 199 6.06 -5.14 5.01
C GLU A 199 5.54 -5.12 6.44
N VAL A 200 6.41 -5.44 7.38
CA VAL A 200 6.11 -5.40 8.82
C VAL A 200 6.79 -4.18 9.43
N TYR A 201 5.99 -3.28 9.93
CA TYR A 201 6.40 -2.01 10.53
C TYR A 201 6.46 -2.20 12.05
N PHE A 202 7.62 -1.93 12.63
CA PHE A 202 7.82 -1.94 14.07
C PHE A 202 8.76 -0.80 14.47
N SER A 203 8.74 -0.42 15.75
CA SER A 203 9.51 0.72 16.22
C SER A 203 10.53 0.31 17.29
N LEU A 204 11.74 0.79 17.14
CA LEU A 204 12.81 0.68 18.15
C LEU A 204 12.98 2.00 18.89
N THR A 205 13.35 1.93 20.15
CA THR A 205 13.73 3.13 20.91
C THR A 205 15.04 3.73 20.38
N GLU A 206 15.20 5.04 20.54
CA GLU A 206 16.46 5.71 20.18
C GLU A 206 17.68 5.06 20.84
N LYS A 207 17.55 4.63 22.10
CA LYS A 207 18.61 3.94 22.84
C LYS A 207 19.05 2.65 22.16
N ASP A 208 18.07 1.82 21.73
CA ASP A 208 18.38 0.56 21.08
C ASP A 208 19.00 0.80 19.69
N MET A 209 18.51 1.80 18.97
CA MET A 209 19.06 2.20 17.69
C MET A 209 20.51 2.69 17.82
N ILE A 210 20.83 3.50 18.81
CA ILE A 210 22.19 3.96 19.06
C ILE A 210 23.12 2.77 19.38
N SER A 211 22.65 1.82 20.18
CA SER A 211 23.44 0.63 20.53
C SER A 211 23.76 -0.22 19.31
N LEU A 212 22.80 -0.39 18.39
CA LEU A 212 22.98 -1.12 17.14
C LEU A 212 23.94 -0.41 16.16
N THR A 213 23.81 0.91 16.03
CA THR A 213 24.63 1.69 15.09
C THR A 213 26.09 1.87 15.55
N LYS A 214 26.35 1.92 16.87
CA LYS A 214 27.70 1.98 17.40
C LYS A 214 28.57 0.77 17.00
N ASN A 215 27.96 -0.40 16.94
CA ASN A 215 28.65 -1.65 16.61
C ASN A 215 28.77 -1.89 15.08
N ALA A 216 28.08 -1.15 14.25
CA ALA A 216 27.88 -1.46 12.83
C ALA A 216 28.21 -0.29 11.88
N ARG A 217 29.28 0.45 12.06
CA ARG A 217 29.76 1.49 11.13
C ARG A 217 28.64 2.26 10.37
N GLY A 218 27.59 2.70 11.09
CA GLY A 218 26.47 3.47 10.57
C GLY A 218 25.23 2.64 10.20
N MET A 219 24.16 3.35 9.78
CA MET A 219 22.83 2.76 9.57
C MET A 219 22.82 1.61 8.55
N LYS A 220 23.52 1.75 7.41
CA LYS A 220 23.60 0.68 6.40
C LYS A 220 24.24 -0.59 6.95
N GLY A 221 25.32 -0.44 7.75
CA GLY A 221 25.96 -1.57 8.40
C GLY A 221 25.08 -2.21 9.46
N ALA A 222 24.32 -1.40 10.23
CA ALA A 222 23.36 -1.87 11.22
C ALA A 222 22.23 -2.71 10.57
N LEU A 223 21.66 -2.23 9.46
CA LEU A 223 20.61 -2.96 8.72
C LEU A 223 21.11 -4.29 8.15
N SER A 224 22.37 -4.34 7.67
CA SER A 224 22.97 -5.56 7.14
C SER A 224 23.35 -6.57 8.23
N ALA A 225 23.66 -6.09 9.42
CA ALA A 225 24.03 -6.89 10.59
C ALA A 225 22.80 -7.28 11.44
N PHE A 226 21.60 -6.80 11.09
CA PHE A 226 20.38 -7.16 11.80
C PHE A 226 20.14 -8.66 11.65
N PRO A 227 19.92 -9.40 12.75
CA PRO A 227 19.57 -10.81 12.66
C PRO A 227 18.24 -11.00 11.92
N GLU A 228 18.01 -12.22 11.45
CA GLU A 228 16.67 -12.58 10.98
C GLU A 228 15.66 -12.43 12.12
N ILE A 229 14.53 -11.81 11.81
CA ILE A 229 13.47 -11.59 12.78
C ILE A 229 12.34 -12.58 12.58
N LYS A 230 11.72 -12.95 13.69
CA LYS A 230 10.55 -13.83 13.71
C LYS A 230 9.31 -12.97 13.93
N LEU A 231 8.23 -13.27 13.25
CA LEU A 231 6.95 -12.60 13.42
C LEU A 231 6.04 -13.48 14.27
N LEU A 232 5.66 -12.98 15.43
CA LEU A 232 4.63 -13.58 16.27
C LEU A 232 3.29 -13.04 15.83
N LEU A 233 2.40 -13.92 15.41
CA LEU A 233 1.06 -13.57 14.95
C LEU A 233 0.11 -13.29 16.14
N ALA A 234 -1.06 -12.73 15.87
CA ALA A 234 -2.06 -12.37 16.88
C ALA A 234 -2.61 -13.59 17.68
N ASP A 235 -2.51 -14.79 17.12
CA ASP A 235 -2.89 -16.04 17.77
C ASP A 235 -1.78 -16.64 18.67
N GLY A 236 -0.61 -15.99 18.74
CA GLY A 236 0.55 -16.45 19.49
C GLY A 236 1.43 -17.47 18.74
N THR A 237 1.15 -17.76 17.48
CA THR A 237 2.00 -18.63 16.65
C THR A 237 3.13 -17.84 15.99
N ILE A 238 4.28 -18.48 15.81
CA ILE A 238 5.40 -17.89 15.07
C ILE A 238 5.20 -18.17 13.60
N TYR A 239 5.28 -17.13 12.78
CA TYR A 239 5.20 -17.27 11.32
C TYR A 239 6.41 -18.04 10.77
N ASN A 240 6.16 -18.99 9.85
CA ASN A 240 7.16 -19.95 9.38
C ASN A 240 8.30 -19.34 8.55
N HIS A 241 8.10 -18.17 7.95
CA HIS A 241 9.10 -17.52 7.13
C HIS A 241 9.78 -16.41 7.93
N PRO A 242 11.13 -16.42 8.07
CA PRO A 242 11.83 -15.36 8.76
C PRO A 242 11.76 -14.05 7.95
N GLY A 243 11.78 -12.93 8.67
CA GLY A 243 11.80 -11.61 8.09
C GLY A 243 13.19 -11.00 8.08
N LYS A 244 13.42 -10.12 7.11
CA LYS A 244 14.65 -9.35 7.00
C LYS A 244 14.37 -7.86 7.05
N VAL A 245 15.07 -7.15 7.93
CA VAL A 245 14.96 -5.68 8.00
C VAL A 245 15.62 -5.08 6.76
N VAL A 246 14.86 -4.26 6.04
CA VAL A 246 15.28 -3.67 4.75
C VAL A 246 15.42 -2.16 4.81
N LYS A 247 14.62 -1.53 5.66
CA LYS A 247 14.58 -0.06 5.77
C LYS A 247 14.48 0.35 7.24
N ALA A 248 15.06 1.50 7.56
CA ALA A 248 14.84 2.22 8.80
C ALA A 248 14.52 3.67 8.46
N SER A 249 13.61 4.28 9.23
CA SER A 249 13.34 5.71 9.10
C SER A 249 14.62 6.50 9.39
N GLY A 250 14.90 7.50 8.58
CA GLY A 250 15.99 8.46 8.81
C GLY A 250 15.65 9.53 9.86
N VAL A 251 14.43 9.52 10.39
CA VAL A 251 13.91 10.52 11.33
C VAL A 251 13.36 9.80 12.57
N ILE A 252 13.68 10.34 13.74
CA ILE A 252 13.13 9.91 15.03
C ILE A 252 11.77 10.59 15.19
N ASP A 253 10.75 9.85 15.53
CA ASP A 253 9.45 10.40 15.91
C ASP A 253 9.60 11.14 17.24
N ALA A 254 9.42 12.47 17.21
CA ALA A 254 9.61 13.33 18.39
C ALA A 254 8.57 13.07 19.50
N ALA A 255 7.40 12.52 19.16
CA ALA A 255 6.34 12.23 20.15
C ALA A 255 6.63 10.95 20.93
N THR A 256 7.27 9.96 20.29
CA THR A 256 7.52 8.64 20.88
C THR A 256 8.99 8.35 21.17
N GLY A 257 9.92 9.16 20.66
CA GLY A 257 11.37 8.92 20.76
C GLY A 257 11.80 7.61 20.09
N SER A 258 11.12 7.19 19.04
CA SER A 258 11.34 5.91 18.37
C SER A 258 11.67 6.07 16.89
N VAL A 259 12.36 5.06 16.36
CA VAL A 259 12.68 4.92 14.93
C VAL A 259 11.89 3.77 14.36
N SER A 260 11.14 4.04 13.29
CA SER A 260 10.37 3.00 12.59
C SER A 260 11.27 2.19 11.67
N LEU A 261 11.18 0.87 11.76
CA LEU A 261 11.85 -0.10 10.88
C LEU A 261 10.81 -0.84 10.06
N ILE A 262 11.25 -1.28 8.88
CA ILE A 262 10.44 -2.07 7.97
C ILE A 262 11.20 -3.37 7.68
N ALA A 263 10.53 -4.48 7.94
CA ALA A 263 11.02 -5.79 7.58
C ALA A 263 10.14 -6.41 6.50
N HIS A 264 10.76 -7.12 5.57
CA HIS A 264 10.07 -7.89 4.55
C HIS A 264 9.92 -9.34 4.98
N PHE A 265 8.72 -9.86 4.83
CA PHE A 265 8.39 -11.27 5.04
C PHE A 265 7.79 -11.83 3.75
N ALA A 266 8.31 -12.94 3.26
CA ALA A 266 7.70 -13.65 2.15
C ALA A 266 6.34 -14.23 2.58
N ASN A 267 5.33 -14.16 1.71
CA ASN A 267 3.98 -14.64 2.02
C ASN A 267 3.43 -15.54 0.89
N PRO A 268 4.11 -16.66 0.58
CA PRO A 268 3.71 -17.53 -0.53
C PRO A 268 2.34 -18.18 -0.32
N GLU A 269 1.97 -18.45 0.91
CA GLU A 269 0.70 -19.07 1.28
C GLU A 269 -0.45 -18.06 1.44
N HIS A 270 -0.18 -16.75 1.26
CA HIS A 270 -1.15 -15.66 1.46
C HIS A 270 -1.85 -15.68 2.82
N THR A 271 -1.17 -16.21 3.85
CA THR A 271 -1.68 -16.30 5.22
C THR A 271 -1.74 -14.89 5.87
N LEU A 272 -0.71 -14.09 5.63
CA LEU A 272 -0.66 -12.71 6.12
C LEU A 272 -1.53 -11.80 5.24
N ARG A 273 -2.22 -10.86 5.89
CA ARG A 273 -3.08 -9.87 5.22
C ARG A 273 -2.69 -8.46 5.62
N SER A 274 -2.86 -7.52 4.69
CA SER A 274 -2.66 -6.10 4.99
C SER A 274 -3.65 -5.62 6.05
N GLY A 275 -3.15 -4.85 7.04
CA GLY A 275 -3.92 -4.40 8.20
C GLY A 275 -3.82 -5.31 9.42
N GLY A 276 -3.12 -6.46 9.32
CA GLY A 276 -2.86 -7.34 10.45
C GLY A 276 -1.91 -6.70 11.48
N SER A 277 -1.92 -7.25 12.69
CA SER A 277 -1.00 -6.91 13.78
C SER A 277 -0.22 -8.14 14.22
N GLY A 278 0.98 -7.92 14.77
CA GLY A 278 1.85 -8.95 15.31
C GLY A 278 2.91 -8.35 16.24
N GLN A 279 3.87 -9.17 16.62
CA GLN A 279 5.01 -8.77 17.43
C GLN A 279 6.31 -9.30 16.84
#